data_b0fb5d2eb5ecce4f37694dc04b52fbf3
#
_entry.id   b0fb5d2eb5ecce4f37694dc04b52fbf3
#
_cell.length_a   1.000
_cell.length_b   1.000
_cell.length_c   1.000
_cell.angle_alpha   90.00
_cell.angle_beta   90.00
_cell.angle_gamma   90.00
#
_symmetry.space_group_name_H-M   'P 1'
#
loop_
_entity.id
_entity.type
_entity.pdbx_description
1 polymer ?
#
loop_
_entity_poly.entity_id
_entity_poly.type
_entity_poly.pdbx_seq_one_letter_code
_entity_poly.pdbx_strand_id
1 'polypeptide(L)'
;PKGHSFNSKRIGRGIGSGKGKTSGSGHKGQKARSGVAVNGFEGGQMPLFRRLPKFGFTNVGRTNYIELNLEVIQKIIEKNKLSADQTINIELLKKLSIVKKKNNLKLKVLGRGEMSSKNSIECAKISKSAQQKADKSGNNITIN
;
A
#
# COMPACT_ATOMS: atom_id res chain seq x y z
N PRO A 1 11.84 -10.49 12.14
CA PRO A 1 12.55 -11.41 13.02
C PRO A 1 13.19 -10.63 14.16
N LYS A 2 13.04 -11.12 15.39
CA LYS A 2 13.74 -10.56 16.55
C LYS A 2 15.25 -10.70 16.31
N GLY A 3 16.01 -9.61 16.45
CA GLY A 3 17.46 -9.61 16.29
C GLY A 3 18.00 -8.94 15.02
N HIS A 4 17.16 -8.46 14.11
CA HIS A 4 17.60 -7.70 12.94
C HIS A 4 17.66 -6.20 13.25
N SER A 5 18.43 -5.83 14.26
CA SER A 5 18.77 -4.43 14.54
C SER A 5 20.23 -4.18 14.17
N PHE A 6 20.47 -3.28 13.25
CA PHE A 6 21.82 -2.82 12.95
C PHE A 6 22.24 -1.81 14.01
N ASN A 7 23.42 -2.01 14.60
CA ASN A 7 24.02 -1.02 15.46
C ASN A 7 24.30 0.26 14.68
N SER A 8 23.83 1.39 15.18
CA SER A 8 24.09 2.70 14.59
C SER A 8 25.58 2.96 14.50
N LYS A 9 26.11 3.11 13.28
CA LYS A 9 27.53 3.40 13.07
C LYS A 9 27.82 4.87 13.29
N ARG A 10 28.56 5.18 14.33
CA ARG A 10 29.02 6.56 14.59
C ARG A 10 30.19 6.88 13.68
N ILE A 11 30.02 7.82 12.75
CA ILE A 11 31.05 8.29 11.82
C ILE A 11 31.83 9.49 12.40
N GLY A 12 33.01 9.76 11.86
CA GLY A 12 33.87 10.86 12.34
C GLY A 12 34.49 10.60 13.73
N ARG A 13 34.68 9.33 14.15
CA ARG A 13 35.19 8.96 15.48
C ARG A 13 36.45 8.12 15.37
N GLY A 14 37.53 8.77 14.87
CA GLY A 14 38.87 8.21 14.80
C GLY A 14 39.15 7.39 13.55
N ILE A 15 40.43 7.17 13.28
CA ILE A 15 40.94 6.51 12.07
C ILE A 15 40.60 5.02 12.08
N GLY A 16 40.67 4.38 13.25
CA GLY A 16 40.38 2.96 13.40
C GLY A 16 38.95 2.54 13.04
N SER A 17 38.02 3.51 13.01
CA SER A 17 36.63 3.23 12.56
C SER A 17 36.49 3.07 11.06
N GLY A 18 37.51 3.35 10.25
CA GLY A 18 37.49 3.40 8.79
C GLY A 18 36.65 4.55 8.21
N LYS A 19 36.00 5.32 9.06
CA LYS A 19 35.15 6.48 8.72
C LYS A 19 35.44 7.67 9.67
N GLY A 20 36.70 7.82 10.05
CA GLY A 20 37.18 8.98 10.79
C GLY A 20 37.32 10.24 9.92
N LYS A 21 37.80 11.33 10.50
CA LYS A 21 38.11 12.61 9.83
C LYS A 21 36.90 13.15 9.06
N THR A 22 36.87 13.02 7.73
CA THR A 22 35.81 13.55 6.87
C THR A 22 34.57 12.65 6.77
N SER A 23 34.49 11.61 7.57
CA SER A 23 33.34 10.65 7.60
C SER A 23 33.10 9.91 6.29
N GLY A 24 34.06 9.91 5.36
CA GLY A 24 33.98 9.30 4.04
C GLY A 24 33.50 10.25 2.94
N SER A 25 33.29 11.53 3.22
CA SER A 25 32.85 12.52 2.22
C SER A 25 34.01 13.09 1.36
N GLY A 26 35.29 12.82 1.74
CA GLY A 26 36.45 13.42 1.08
C GLY A 26 36.70 14.86 1.51
N HIS A 27 37.49 15.60 0.76
CA HIS A 27 37.97 16.94 1.19
C HIS A 27 37.26 18.08 0.46
N LYS A 28 37.35 18.14 -0.86
CA LYS A 28 36.84 19.23 -1.69
C LYS A 28 35.86 18.65 -2.75
N GLY A 29 35.16 19.54 -3.43
CA GLY A 29 34.20 19.16 -4.48
C GLY A 29 32.76 19.12 -4.01
N GLN A 30 31.87 19.05 -4.95
CA GLN A 30 30.44 19.16 -4.74
C GLN A 30 29.87 18.03 -3.86
N LYS A 31 30.36 16.81 -4.03
CA LYS A 31 29.91 15.63 -3.26
C LYS A 31 30.33 15.62 -1.79
N ALA A 32 31.32 16.48 -1.42
CA ALA A 32 31.77 16.60 -0.05
C ALA A 32 30.94 17.61 0.78
N ARG A 33 30.01 18.31 0.17
CA ARG A 33 29.13 19.30 0.80
C ARG A 33 27.76 18.69 1.11
N SER A 34 27.17 19.07 2.22
CA SER A 34 25.81 18.69 2.56
C SER A 34 24.80 19.45 1.68
N GLY A 35 23.69 18.81 1.36
CA GLY A 35 22.60 19.42 0.60
C GLY A 35 22.85 19.58 -0.91
N VAL A 36 23.98 19.16 -1.43
CA VAL A 36 24.30 19.25 -2.87
C VAL A 36 24.21 17.86 -3.50
N ALA A 37 23.06 17.57 -4.09
CA ALA A 37 22.85 16.33 -4.82
C ALA A 37 23.16 16.51 -6.32
N VAL A 38 24.00 15.61 -6.86
CA VAL A 38 24.35 15.57 -8.28
C VAL A 38 23.57 14.46 -9.00
N ASN A 39 22.35 14.18 -8.52
CA ASN A 39 21.52 13.11 -9.04
C ASN A 39 21.07 13.43 -10.46
N GLY A 40 21.34 12.50 -11.39
CA GLY A 40 20.94 12.63 -12.78
C GLY A 40 21.78 13.60 -13.61
N PHE A 41 22.93 14.08 -13.09
CA PHE A 41 23.87 14.87 -13.89
C PHE A 41 24.68 13.95 -14.82
N GLU A 42 24.66 14.24 -16.11
CA GLU A 42 25.31 13.46 -17.17
C GLU A 42 26.44 14.26 -17.84
N GLY A 43 27.28 14.95 -17.08
CA GLY A 43 28.46 15.67 -17.59
C GLY A 43 28.15 16.87 -18.51
N GLY A 44 26.94 17.42 -18.46
CA GLY A 44 26.48 18.52 -19.35
C GLY A 44 25.55 18.02 -20.46
N GLN A 45 25.55 16.73 -20.78
CA GLN A 45 24.55 16.13 -21.66
C GLN A 45 23.15 16.24 -21.01
N MET A 46 22.10 16.42 -21.83
CA MET A 46 20.72 16.47 -21.35
C MET A 46 20.39 15.18 -20.59
N PRO A 47 20.00 15.25 -19.30
CA PRO A 47 19.68 14.07 -18.51
C PRO A 47 18.58 13.21 -19.12
N LEU A 48 18.65 11.89 -18.90
CA LEU A 48 17.71 10.92 -19.48
C LEU A 48 16.24 11.28 -19.24
N PHE A 49 15.89 11.72 -18.04
CA PHE A 49 14.51 12.11 -17.69
C PHE A 49 13.97 13.31 -18.49
N ARG A 50 14.86 14.12 -19.09
CA ARG A 50 14.50 15.23 -19.99
C ARG A 50 14.47 14.82 -21.46
N ARG A 51 15.22 13.78 -21.81
CA ARG A 51 15.23 13.22 -23.19
C ARG A 51 13.99 12.37 -23.46
N LEU A 52 13.44 11.73 -22.42
CA LEU A 52 12.24 10.90 -22.55
C LEU A 52 11.00 11.78 -22.78
N PRO A 53 10.11 11.40 -23.70
CA PRO A 53 8.84 12.07 -23.90
C PRO A 53 8.00 12.05 -22.61
N LYS A 54 7.35 13.15 -22.30
CA LYS A 54 6.35 13.21 -21.23
C LYS A 54 5.11 12.43 -21.65
N PHE A 55 4.56 11.63 -20.77
CA PHE A 55 3.37 10.84 -21.06
C PHE A 55 2.40 10.88 -19.88
N GLY A 56 1.12 10.72 -20.21
CA GLY A 56 0.05 10.59 -19.23
C GLY A 56 -0.25 11.88 -18.46
N PHE A 57 -1.20 11.73 -17.57
CA PHE A 57 -1.62 12.77 -16.64
C PHE A 57 -2.13 12.14 -15.33
N THR A 58 -2.16 12.91 -14.27
CA THR A 58 -2.71 12.47 -13.00
C THR A 58 -4.19 12.79 -12.96
N ASN A 59 -5.04 11.76 -12.96
CA ASN A 59 -6.48 11.93 -12.79
C ASN A 59 -6.80 12.23 -11.32
N VAL A 60 -7.13 13.48 -11.02
CA VAL A 60 -7.47 13.95 -9.67
C VAL A 60 -8.78 13.32 -9.16
N GLY A 61 -9.72 13.04 -10.07
CA GLY A 61 -11.02 12.42 -9.75
C GLY A 61 -10.99 10.89 -9.63
N ARG A 62 -9.81 10.27 -9.63
CA ARG A 62 -9.69 8.80 -9.57
C ARG A 62 -10.23 8.25 -8.26
N THR A 63 -11.27 7.41 -8.36
CA THR A 63 -11.78 6.64 -7.21
C THR A 63 -10.89 5.42 -6.98
N ASN A 64 -10.36 5.30 -5.76
CA ASN A 64 -9.55 4.15 -5.37
C ASN A 64 -10.44 3.08 -4.75
N TYR A 65 -10.38 1.86 -5.29
CA TYR A 65 -11.10 0.72 -4.78
C TYR A 65 -10.16 -0.23 -4.02
N ILE A 66 -10.68 -0.80 -2.94
CA ILE A 66 -10.10 -1.98 -2.29
C ILE A 66 -10.87 -3.16 -2.83
N GLU A 67 -10.16 -4.08 -3.45
CA GLU A 67 -10.73 -5.28 -4.01
C GLU A 67 -10.65 -6.41 -2.99
N LEU A 68 -11.80 -6.98 -2.61
CA LEU A 68 -11.90 -8.15 -1.75
C LEU A 68 -12.64 -9.27 -2.46
N ASN A 69 -12.06 -10.46 -2.42
CA ASN A 69 -12.70 -11.68 -2.91
C ASN A 69 -13.59 -12.30 -1.83
N LEU A 70 -14.62 -13.04 -2.23
CA LEU A 70 -15.54 -13.73 -1.32
C LEU A 70 -14.79 -14.65 -0.33
N GLU A 71 -13.78 -15.38 -0.83
CA GLU A 71 -12.92 -16.22 0.00
C GLU A 71 -12.19 -15.42 1.11
N VAL A 72 -11.73 -14.23 0.80
CA VAL A 72 -11.03 -13.37 1.78
C VAL A 72 -12.02 -12.85 2.82
N ILE A 73 -13.22 -12.49 2.39
CA ILE A 73 -14.29 -12.07 3.29
C ILE A 73 -14.66 -13.20 4.26
N GLN A 74 -14.80 -14.43 3.77
CA GLN A 74 -15.05 -15.60 4.60
C GLN A 74 -13.95 -15.81 5.64
N LYS A 75 -12.69 -15.75 5.25
CA LYS A 75 -11.55 -15.84 6.18
C LYS A 75 -11.54 -14.73 7.22
N ILE A 76 -11.98 -13.51 6.87
CA ILE A 76 -12.09 -12.40 7.82
C ILE A 76 -13.18 -12.68 8.85
N ILE A 77 -14.34 -13.19 8.43
CA ILE A 77 -15.45 -13.55 9.32
C ILE A 77 -15.00 -14.62 10.31
N GLU A 78 -14.39 -15.70 9.83
CA GLU A 78 -13.91 -16.81 10.65
C GLU A 78 -12.84 -16.38 11.65
N LYS A 79 -11.83 -15.65 11.17
CA LYS A 79 -10.70 -15.19 12.00
C LYS A 79 -11.13 -14.25 13.12
N ASN A 80 -12.07 -13.35 12.83
CA ASN A 80 -12.52 -12.34 13.80
C ASN A 80 -13.82 -12.74 14.52
N LYS A 81 -14.36 -13.94 14.24
CA LYS A 81 -15.61 -14.45 14.81
C LYS A 81 -16.75 -13.43 14.74
N LEU A 82 -16.93 -12.85 13.55
CA LEU A 82 -17.95 -11.83 13.33
C LEU A 82 -19.34 -12.47 13.39
N SER A 83 -20.29 -11.83 14.10
CA SER A 83 -21.67 -12.28 14.16
C SER A 83 -22.37 -12.09 12.80
N ALA A 84 -23.39 -12.91 12.51
CA ALA A 84 -24.17 -12.81 11.27
C ALA A 84 -24.88 -11.46 11.08
N ASP A 85 -25.18 -10.76 12.18
CA ASP A 85 -25.85 -9.45 12.17
C ASP A 85 -24.93 -8.28 11.84
N GLN A 86 -23.61 -8.51 11.81
CA GLN A 86 -22.64 -7.45 11.53
C GLN A 86 -22.50 -7.20 10.03
N THR A 87 -22.76 -5.97 9.62
CA THR A 87 -22.54 -5.53 8.25
C THR A 87 -21.08 -5.32 7.95
N ILE A 88 -20.59 -5.95 6.88
CA ILE A 88 -19.21 -5.82 6.43
C ILE A 88 -19.11 -4.59 5.56
N ASN A 89 -18.58 -3.52 6.12
CA ASN A 89 -18.32 -2.27 5.42
C ASN A 89 -16.84 -1.87 5.51
N ILE A 90 -16.46 -0.83 4.81
CA ILE A 90 -15.06 -0.35 4.78
C ILE A 90 -14.59 0.13 6.17
N GLU A 91 -15.49 0.64 7.00
CA GLU A 91 -15.17 1.12 8.34
C GLU A 91 -14.80 -0.03 9.27
N LEU A 92 -15.56 -1.12 9.22
CA LEU A 92 -15.26 -2.34 9.96
C LEU A 92 -13.90 -2.91 9.55
N LEU A 93 -13.60 -2.94 8.26
CA LEU A 93 -12.30 -3.39 7.74
C LEU A 93 -11.14 -2.50 8.19
N LYS A 94 -11.36 -1.19 8.32
CA LYS A 94 -10.38 -0.25 8.89
C LYS A 94 -10.20 -0.45 10.40
N LYS A 95 -11.28 -0.73 11.16
CA LYS A 95 -11.23 -1.05 12.59
C LYS A 95 -10.44 -2.33 12.85
N LEU A 96 -10.63 -3.35 12.03
CA LEU A 96 -9.89 -4.62 12.10
C LEU A 96 -8.45 -4.51 11.58
N SER A 97 -8.01 -3.31 11.18
CA SER A 97 -6.66 -3.06 10.61
C SER A 97 -6.31 -3.92 9.38
N ILE A 98 -7.30 -4.45 8.68
CA ILE A 98 -7.13 -5.23 7.46
C ILE A 98 -6.80 -4.28 6.30
N VAL A 99 -7.38 -3.09 6.35
CA VAL A 99 -7.20 -2.04 5.35
C VAL A 99 -6.51 -0.84 5.98
N LYS A 100 -5.54 -0.25 5.25
CA LYS A 100 -4.87 0.97 5.70
C LYS A 100 -5.88 2.10 5.86
N LYS A 101 -5.72 2.92 6.91
CA LYS A 101 -6.55 4.11 7.19
C LYS A 101 -6.28 5.23 6.17
N LYS A 102 -6.55 5.00 4.91
CA LYS A 102 -6.46 6.00 3.86
C LYS A 102 -7.86 6.57 3.58
N ASN A 103 -7.94 7.88 3.36
CA ASN A 103 -9.20 8.52 3.02
C ASN A 103 -9.62 8.17 1.58
N ASN A 104 -10.93 8.25 1.29
CA ASN A 104 -11.54 8.04 -0.04
C ASN A 104 -11.28 6.67 -0.68
N LEU A 105 -11.26 5.60 0.13
CA LEU A 105 -11.25 4.23 -0.37
C LEU A 105 -12.68 3.70 -0.43
N LYS A 106 -13.03 3.05 -1.54
CA LYS A 106 -14.31 2.37 -1.72
C LYS A 106 -14.10 0.86 -1.81
N LEU A 107 -15.07 0.08 -1.32
CA LEU A 107 -15.02 -1.37 -1.36
C LEU A 107 -15.56 -1.89 -2.69
N LYS A 108 -14.83 -2.84 -3.31
CA LYS A 108 -15.26 -3.59 -4.47
C LYS A 108 -15.18 -5.08 -4.18
N VAL A 109 -16.28 -5.80 -4.38
CA VAL A 109 -16.36 -7.24 -4.12
C VAL A 109 -16.17 -8.03 -5.41
N LEU A 110 -15.29 -9.04 -5.35
CA LEU A 110 -14.93 -9.92 -6.46
C LEU A 110 -15.33 -11.36 -6.16
N GLY A 111 -15.68 -12.13 -7.20
CA GLY A 111 -16.33 -13.43 -7.09
C GLY A 111 -15.37 -14.64 -6.97
N ARG A 112 -14.10 -14.46 -6.59
CA ARG A 112 -13.20 -15.59 -6.36
C ARG A 112 -13.53 -16.25 -5.01
N GLY A 113 -13.63 -17.59 -5.02
CA GLY A 113 -13.98 -18.39 -3.86
C GLY A 113 -15.49 -18.48 -3.64
N GLU A 114 -15.88 -18.99 -2.50
CA GLU A 114 -17.26 -19.13 -2.05
C GLU A 114 -17.40 -18.51 -0.66
N MET A 115 -18.60 -18.12 -0.31
CA MET A 115 -18.93 -17.55 0.99
C MET A 115 -20.11 -18.34 1.57
N SER A 116 -19.87 -19.01 2.69
CA SER A 116 -20.86 -19.82 3.39
C SER A 116 -21.59 -19.04 4.48
N SER A 117 -21.00 -17.96 4.96
CA SER A 117 -21.56 -17.11 6.02
C SER A 117 -22.64 -16.19 5.46
N LYS A 118 -23.73 -16.02 6.21
CA LYS A 118 -24.85 -15.12 5.85
C LYS A 118 -24.65 -13.75 6.51
N ASN A 119 -23.77 -12.94 5.95
CA ASN A 119 -23.53 -11.58 6.44
C ASN A 119 -23.95 -10.56 5.37
N SER A 120 -24.43 -9.41 5.81
CA SER A 120 -24.68 -8.26 4.94
C SER A 120 -23.37 -7.60 4.55
N ILE A 121 -23.22 -7.26 3.27
CA ILE A 121 -22.00 -6.59 2.76
C ILE A 121 -22.39 -5.26 2.12
N GLU A 122 -21.79 -4.17 2.58
CA GLU A 122 -21.88 -2.85 1.95
C GLU A 122 -20.65 -2.59 1.07
N CYS A 123 -20.88 -2.39 -0.23
CA CYS A 123 -19.80 -2.13 -1.18
C CYS A 123 -20.20 -1.06 -2.21
N ALA A 124 -19.22 -0.41 -2.82
CA ALA A 124 -19.46 0.56 -3.88
C ALA A 124 -19.55 -0.08 -5.27
N LYS A 125 -18.97 -1.26 -5.45
CA LYS A 125 -19.05 -2.05 -6.68
C LYS A 125 -18.97 -3.54 -6.40
N ILE A 126 -19.65 -4.33 -7.23
CA ILE A 126 -19.59 -5.78 -7.21
C ILE A 126 -19.34 -6.31 -8.63
N SER A 127 -18.62 -7.42 -8.76
CA SER A 127 -18.48 -8.12 -10.05
C SER A 127 -19.69 -9.00 -10.33
N LYS A 128 -20.03 -9.21 -11.59
CA LYS A 128 -21.16 -10.08 -12.00
C LYS A 128 -21.08 -11.49 -11.40
N SER A 129 -19.87 -12.08 -11.38
CA SER A 129 -19.66 -13.40 -10.78
C SER A 129 -19.85 -13.41 -9.26
N ALA A 130 -19.49 -12.32 -8.57
CA ALA A 130 -19.72 -12.20 -7.12
C ALA A 130 -21.21 -12.06 -6.81
N GLN A 131 -21.94 -11.30 -7.60
CA GLN A 131 -23.38 -11.13 -7.45
C GLN A 131 -24.12 -12.46 -7.62
N GLN A 132 -23.83 -13.21 -8.69
CA GLN A 132 -24.43 -14.52 -8.90
C GLN A 132 -24.18 -15.53 -7.78
N LYS A 133 -22.98 -15.48 -7.17
CA LYS A 133 -22.64 -16.34 -6.03
C LYS A 133 -23.31 -15.88 -4.74
N ALA A 134 -23.42 -14.59 -4.53
CA ALA A 134 -24.10 -14.02 -3.37
C ALA A 134 -25.60 -14.35 -3.40
N ASP A 135 -26.25 -14.22 -4.55
CA ASP A 135 -27.66 -14.56 -4.75
C ASP A 135 -27.91 -16.04 -4.46
N LYS A 136 -27.02 -16.94 -4.91
CA LYS A 136 -27.09 -18.38 -4.62
C LYS A 136 -26.90 -18.71 -3.14
N SER A 137 -26.05 -17.97 -2.45
CA SER A 137 -25.74 -18.18 -1.03
C SER A 137 -26.70 -17.44 -0.08
N GLY A 138 -27.64 -16.66 -0.62
CA GLY A 138 -28.60 -15.86 0.18
C GLY A 138 -27.96 -14.71 0.96
N ASN A 139 -26.86 -14.17 0.46
CA ASN A 139 -26.18 -13.02 1.07
C ASN A 139 -26.75 -11.70 0.55
N ASN A 140 -27.05 -10.76 1.45
CA ASN A 140 -27.50 -9.43 1.09
C ASN A 140 -26.32 -8.52 0.80
N ILE A 141 -26.20 -8.04 -0.45
CA ILE A 141 -25.17 -7.08 -0.84
C ILE A 141 -25.84 -5.75 -1.21
N THR A 142 -25.51 -4.72 -0.44
CA THR A 142 -25.99 -3.36 -0.67
C THR A 142 -24.91 -2.55 -1.39
N ILE A 143 -25.29 -1.87 -2.47
CA ILE A 143 -24.38 -1.02 -3.26
C ILE A 143 -24.65 0.43 -2.89
N ASN A 144 -23.62 1.11 -2.37
CA ASN A 144 -23.64 2.53 -2.02
C ASN A 144 -22.72 3.37 -2.92
#